data_e865143a39814980c662bea764b60d92
#
_entry.id   e865143a39814980c662bea764b60d92
#
_cell.length_a   1.000
_cell.length_b   1.000
_cell.length_c   1.000
_cell.angle_alpha   90.00
_cell.angle_beta   90.00
_cell.angle_gamma   90.00
#
_symmetry.space_group_name_H-M   'P 1'
#
loop_
_entity.id
_entity.type
_entity.pdbx_description
1 polymer ?
#
loop_
_entity_poly.entity_id
_entity_poly.type
_entity_poly.pdbx_seq_one_letter_code
_entity_poly.pdbx_strand_id
1 'polypeptide(L)'
;MEEQDPKTPSRPDREDSTTAEGSEQRLGHYLRMLSDENPGNRWKAADSLGRLKDPRGTGPLIDALFDDDVRVRVKVAWALGSIGDPRALGPLRQLYRMERQDQQEIIGEAIEAITRTMSGE
;
A
#
# COMPACT_ATOMS: atom_id res chain seq x y z
N MET A 1 -9.13 23.27 -36.55
CA MET A 1 -8.91 23.02 -36.03
C MET A 1 -8.51 22.69 -35.20
N GLU A 2 -8.49 22.64 -35.28
CA GLU A 2 -8.07 22.36 -34.38
C GLU A 2 -7.90 21.80 -33.55
N GLU A 3 -8.08 21.87 -33.69
CA GLU A 3 -7.88 21.48 -32.82
C GLU A 3 -7.72 20.79 -32.13
N GLN A 4 -7.78 20.76 -32.25
CA GLN A 4 -7.59 20.18 -31.50
C GLN A 4 -7.43 19.71 -30.75
N ASP A 5 -7.55 20.02 -30.96
CA ASP A 5 -7.37 19.69 -30.15
C ASP A 5 -7.48 19.14 -29.43
N PRO A 6 -7.79 19.35 -29.60
CA PRO A 6 -8.07 18.93 -28.46
C PRO A 6 -7.87 17.66 -28.00
N LYS A 7 -7.65 17.25 -28.27
CA LYS A 7 -7.36 16.25 -27.83
C LYS A 7 -6.50 15.97 -26.92
N THR A 8 -6.11 16.30 -27.20
CA THR A 8 -5.22 16.16 -26.28
C THR A 8 -5.64 15.99 -24.99
N PRO A 9 -6.48 16.52 -24.67
CA PRO A 9 -6.93 16.44 -23.36
C PRO A 9 -7.23 15.08 -22.86
N SER A 10 -7.49 14.24 -23.68
CA SER A 10 -7.84 12.94 -23.21
C SER A 10 -6.70 12.22 -22.55
N ARG A 11 -5.54 12.83 -22.56
CA ARG A 11 -4.42 12.16 -21.99
C ARG A 11 -3.98 12.69 -20.69
N PRO A 12 -4.66 13.63 -20.04
CA PRO A 12 -4.18 14.14 -18.77
C PRO A 12 -3.96 13.07 -17.73
N ASP A 13 -4.82 12.08 -17.70
CA ASP A 13 -4.69 11.01 -16.72
C ASP A 13 -3.36 10.31 -16.82
N ARG A 14 -2.98 10.01 -18.05
CA ARG A 14 -1.76 9.26 -18.25
C ARG A 14 -0.54 10.11 -17.95
N GLU A 15 -0.62 11.37 -18.31
CA GLU A 15 0.47 12.27 -18.03
C GLU A 15 0.68 12.43 -16.54
N ASP A 16 -0.42 12.56 -15.81
CA ASP A 16 -0.33 12.71 -14.38
C ASP A 16 0.36 11.52 -13.73
N SER A 17 0.15 10.34 -14.27
CA SER A 17 0.72 9.16 -13.66
C SER A 17 2.24 9.10 -13.84
N THR A 18 2.78 9.92 -14.72
CA THR A 18 4.22 9.89 -14.94
C THR A 18 4.95 11.07 -14.33
N THR A 19 4.22 12.02 -13.75
CA THR A 19 4.84 13.20 -13.13
C THR A 19 4.91 13.02 -11.62
N ALA A 20 5.84 13.74 -11.01
CA ALA A 20 5.94 13.72 -9.56
C ALA A 20 4.67 14.25 -8.91
N GLU A 21 4.07 15.28 -9.52
CA GLU A 21 2.85 15.86 -8.99
C GLU A 21 1.70 14.86 -9.03
N GLY A 22 1.57 14.13 -10.14
CA GLY A 22 0.54 13.12 -10.24
C GLY A 22 0.75 11.98 -9.26
N SER A 23 2.01 11.59 -9.06
CA SER A 23 2.33 10.53 -8.09
C SER A 23 1.98 10.97 -6.68
N GLU A 24 2.24 12.22 -6.34
CA GLU A 24 1.93 12.72 -5.01
C GLU A 24 0.43 12.77 -4.78
N GLN A 25 -0.33 13.14 -5.81
CA GLN A 25 -1.78 13.18 -5.68
C GLN A 25 -2.34 11.79 -5.47
N ARG A 26 -1.81 10.81 -6.18
CA ARG A 26 -2.27 9.43 -6.02
C ARG A 26 -1.91 8.90 -4.63
N LEU A 27 -0.71 9.18 -4.18
CA LEU A 27 -0.30 8.76 -2.85
C LEU A 27 -1.23 9.36 -1.80
N GLY A 28 -1.49 10.66 -1.88
CA GLY A 28 -2.37 11.31 -0.93
C GLY A 28 -3.76 10.72 -0.93
N HIS A 29 -4.29 10.42 -2.12
CA HIS A 29 -5.60 9.82 -2.24
C HIS A 29 -5.66 8.46 -1.54
N TYR A 30 -4.68 7.61 -1.79
CA TYR A 30 -4.67 6.28 -1.17
C TYR A 30 -4.47 6.37 0.34
N LEU A 31 -3.66 7.31 0.80
CA LEU A 31 -3.47 7.47 2.23
C LEU A 31 -4.77 7.86 2.92
N ARG A 32 -5.56 8.74 2.29
CA ARG A 32 -6.85 9.10 2.85
C ARG A 32 -7.82 7.93 2.86
N MET A 33 -7.77 7.09 1.82
CA MET A 33 -8.67 5.94 1.72
C MET A 33 -8.38 4.88 2.79
N LEU A 34 -7.19 4.87 3.37
CA LEU A 34 -6.90 3.92 4.44
C LEU A 34 -7.78 4.10 5.66
N SER A 35 -8.38 5.27 5.81
CA SER A 35 -9.28 5.56 6.92
C SER A 35 -10.75 5.56 6.52
N ASP A 36 -11.07 5.12 5.32
CA ASP A 36 -12.45 5.12 4.85
C ASP A 36 -13.30 4.17 5.70
N GLU A 37 -14.57 4.51 5.86
CA GLU A 37 -15.48 3.69 6.65
C GLU A 37 -15.71 2.32 6.02
N ASN A 38 -15.64 2.25 4.71
CA ASN A 38 -15.88 1.02 3.97
C ASN A 38 -14.61 0.18 3.94
N PRO A 39 -14.62 -1.02 4.54
CA PRO A 39 -13.41 -1.85 4.53
C PRO A 39 -12.94 -2.23 3.13
N GLY A 40 -13.85 -2.30 2.16
CA GLY A 40 -13.45 -2.54 0.79
C GLY A 40 -12.56 -1.44 0.24
N ASN A 41 -12.87 -0.19 0.61
CA ASN A 41 -12.05 0.93 0.20
C ASN A 41 -10.70 0.93 0.91
N ARG A 42 -10.68 0.56 2.20
CA ARG A 42 -9.42 0.44 2.92
C ARG A 42 -8.54 -0.64 2.30
N TRP A 43 -9.16 -1.76 1.90
CA TRP A 43 -8.45 -2.84 1.21
C TRP A 43 -7.83 -2.34 -0.09
N LYS A 44 -8.61 -1.61 -0.88
CA LYS A 44 -8.12 -1.07 -2.14
C LYS A 44 -6.96 -0.10 -1.94
N ALA A 45 -7.06 0.71 -0.90
CA ALA A 45 -5.98 1.64 -0.57
C ALA A 45 -4.70 0.90 -0.25
N ALA A 46 -4.79 -0.14 0.58
CA ALA A 46 -3.62 -0.92 0.93
C ALA A 46 -3.03 -1.61 -0.30
N ASP A 47 -3.89 -2.14 -1.17
CA ASP A 47 -3.43 -2.78 -2.39
C ASP A 47 -2.67 -1.79 -3.27
N SER A 48 -3.23 -0.60 -3.44
CA SER A 48 -2.61 0.41 -4.27
C SER A 48 -1.28 0.89 -3.69
N LEU A 49 -1.24 1.08 -2.38
CA LEU A 49 -0.02 1.52 -1.72
C LEU A 49 1.09 0.48 -1.82
N GLY A 50 0.72 -0.80 -1.75
CA GLY A 50 1.69 -1.86 -1.93
C GLY A 50 2.26 -1.89 -3.33
N ARG A 51 1.43 -1.66 -4.33
CA ARG A 51 1.88 -1.63 -5.72
C ARG A 51 2.75 -0.42 -5.99
N LEU A 52 2.43 0.69 -5.35
CA LEU A 52 3.19 1.92 -5.51
C LEU A 52 4.58 1.82 -4.92
N LYS A 53 4.73 1.06 -3.85
CA LYS A 53 6.00 0.79 -3.17
C LYS A 53 6.70 2.07 -2.72
N ASP A 54 5.91 3.07 -2.35
CA ASP A 54 6.44 4.33 -1.86
C ASP A 54 6.64 4.23 -0.35
N PRO A 55 7.86 4.42 0.15
CA PRO A 55 8.09 4.27 1.60
C PRO A 55 7.35 5.28 2.44
N ARG A 56 6.83 6.34 1.85
CA ARG A 56 5.98 7.28 2.60
C ARG A 56 4.68 6.63 3.05
N GLY A 57 4.30 5.51 2.45
CA GLY A 57 3.13 4.76 2.89
C GLY A 57 3.36 3.89 4.10
N THR A 58 4.60 3.69 4.52
CA THR A 58 4.92 2.74 5.58
C THR A 58 4.25 3.10 6.90
N GLY A 59 4.40 4.33 7.35
CA GLY A 59 3.81 4.74 8.62
C GLY A 59 2.30 4.59 8.65
N PRO A 60 1.59 5.15 7.69
CA PRO A 60 0.14 4.99 7.64
C PRO A 60 -0.31 3.53 7.51
N LEU A 61 0.44 2.70 6.78
CA LEU A 61 0.11 1.29 6.68
C LEU A 61 0.32 0.58 8.01
N ILE A 62 1.35 0.94 8.75
CA ILE A 62 1.55 0.38 10.08
C ILE A 62 0.37 0.72 10.97
N ASP A 63 -0.13 1.95 10.90
CA ASP A 63 -1.30 2.35 11.67
C ASP A 63 -2.54 1.54 11.28
N ALA A 64 -2.63 1.13 10.03
CA ALA A 64 -3.78 0.37 9.53
C ALA A 64 -3.64 -1.14 9.73
N LEU A 65 -2.52 -1.59 10.26
CA LEU A 65 -2.20 -3.02 10.32
C LEU A 65 -3.11 -3.79 11.26
N PHE A 66 -3.69 -3.11 12.24
CA PHE A 66 -4.56 -3.77 13.21
C PHE A 66 -6.04 -3.46 12.96
N ASP A 67 -6.38 -3.27 11.70
CA ASP A 67 -7.74 -3.01 11.24
C ASP A 67 -8.70 -4.08 11.77
N ASP A 68 -9.95 -3.69 12.02
CA ASP A 68 -10.93 -4.65 12.52
C ASP A 68 -11.37 -5.66 11.45
N ASP A 69 -11.09 -5.41 10.18
CA ASP A 69 -11.42 -6.33 9.10
C ASP A 69 -10.17 -7.15 8.75
N VAL A 70 -10.30 -8.48 8.84
CA VAL A 70 -9.16 -9.36 8.62
C VAL A 70 -8.60 -9.24 7.20
N ARG A 71 -9.46 -8.99 6.21
CA ARG A 71 -9.00 -8.86 4.84
C ARG A 71 -8.13 -7.63 4.67
N VAL A 72 -8.48 -6.56 5.38
CA VAL A 72 -7.69 -5.35 5.36
C VAL A 72 -6.34 -5.60 6.02
N ARG A 73 -6.35 -6.25 7.20
CA ARG A 73 -5.09 -6.55 7.90
C ARG A 73 -4.12 -7.32 7.01
N VAL A 74 -4.63 -8.34 6.32
CA VAL A 74 -3.79 -9.18 5.46
C VAL A 74 -3.24 -8.36 4.29
N LYS A 75 -4.08 -7.52 3.69
CA LYS A 75 -3.63 -6.72 2.56
C LYS A 75 -2.62 -5.67 2.99
N VAL A 76 -2.83 -5.07 4.16
CA VAL A 76 -1.87 -4.10 4.70
C VAL A 76 -0.52 -4.78 4.96
N ALA A 77 -0.55 -6.00 5.51
CA ALA A 77 0.69 -6.75 5.73
C ALA A 77 1.41 -7.02 4.41
N TRP A 78 0.64 -7.43 3.39
CA TRP A 78 1.22 -7.63 2.07
C TRP A 78 1.85 -6.36 1.54
N ALA A 79 1.15 -5.23 1.69
CA ALA A 79 1.66 -3.95 1.20
C ALA A 79 2.96 -3.57 1.89
N LEU A 80 3.04 -3.79 3.19
CA LEU A 80 4.26 -3.50 3.94
C LEU A 80 5.42 -4.37 3.47
N GLY A 81 5.13 -5.63 3.16
CA GLY A 81 6.14 -6.52 2.59
C GLY A 81 6.60 -6.05 1.23
N SER A 82 5.68 -5.54 0.42
CA SER A 82 6.00 -5.04 -0.92
C SER A 82 6.89 -3.80 -0.85
N ILE A 83 6.63 -2.92 0.11
CA ILE A 83 7.47 -1.73 0.29
C ILE A 83 8.84 -2.12 0.83
N GLY A 84 8.89 -3.07 1.76
CA GLY A 84 10.14 -3.58 2.26
C GLY A 84 10.80 -2.74 3.33
N ASP A 85 10.07 -1.85 3.98
CA ASP A 85 10.62 -0.95 4.99
C ASP A 85 10.80 -1.69 6.31
N PRO A 86 12.04 -1.75 6.85
CA PRO A 86 12.27 -2.48 8.11
C PRO A 86 11.46 -2.00 9.30
N ARG A 87 10.98 -0.77 9.26
CA ARG A 87 10.16 -0.25 10.37
C ARG A 87 8.90 -1.09 10.59
N ALA A 88 8.47 -1.84 9.59
CA ALA A 88 7.27 -2.65 9.68
C ALA A 88 7.50 -3.99 10.39
N LEU A 89 8.76 -4.40 10.63
CA LEU A 89 9.02 -5.74 11.14
C LEU A 89 8.42 -5.97 12.52
N GLY A 90 8.63 -5.04 13.45
CA GLY A 90 8.08 -5.20 14.81
C GLY A 90 6.57 -5.32 14.79
N PRO A 91 5.86 -4.37 14.18
CA PRO A 91 4.41 -4.47 14.09
C PRO A 91 3.91 -5.72 13.36
N LEU A 92 4.60 -6.15 12.30
CA LEU A 92 4.20 -7.36 11.59
C LEU A 92 4.37 -8.60 12.46
N ARG A 93 5.44 -8.67 13.24
CA ARG A 93 5.63 -9.80 14.15
C ARG A 93 4.57 -9.82 15.23
N GLN A 94 4.16 -8.65 15.70
CA GLN A 94 3.09 -8.57 16.68
C GLN A 94 1.77 -9.08 16.07
N LEU A 95 1.45 -8.65 14.86
CA LEU A 95 0.24 -9.11 14.20
C LEU A 95 0.31 -10.62 13.96
N TYR A 96 1.47 -11.11 13.56
CA TYR A 96 1.66 -12.54 13.32
C TYR A 96 1.26 -13.36 14.55
N ARG A 97 1.67 -12.91 15.73
CA ARG A 97 1.35 -13.64 16.94
C ARG A 97 -0.13 -13.61 17.30
N MET A 98 -0.85 -12.60 16.79
CA MET A 98 -2.25 -12.44 17.13
C MET A 98 -3.20 -13.12 16.15
N GLU A 99 -2.71 -13.47 14.97
CA GLU A 99 -3.59 -13.98 13.92
C GLU A 99 -3.65 -15.49 13.89
N ARG A 100 -4.66 -15.99 13.18
CA ARG A 100 -4.80 -17.41 12.96
C ARG A 100 -3.84 -17.89 11.88
N GLN A 101 -3.72 -19.19 11.78
CA GLN A 101 -2.73 -19.81 10.91
C GLN A 101 -2.84 -19.36 9.46
N ASP A 102 -4.07 -19.22 8.95
CA ASP A 102 -4.26 -18.81 7.55
C ASP A 102 -3.64 -17.46 7.27
N GLN A 103 -3.89 -16.51 8.16
CA GLN A 103 -3.37 -15.17 8.01
C GLN A 103 -1.89 -15.10 8.31
N GLN A 104 -1.42 -15.95 9.21
CA GLN A 104 -0.01 -15.98 9.56
C GLN A 104 0.87 -16.28 8.36
N GLU A 105 0.37 -17.09 7.44
CA GLU A 105 1.14 -17.45 6.26
C GLU A 105 1.51 -16.21 5.45
N ILE A 106 0.51 -15.37 5.18
CA ILE A 106 0.75 -14.17 4.38
C ILE A 106 1.58 -13.16 5.15
N ILE A 107 1.31 -13.00 6.44
CA ILE A 107 2.06 -12.07 7.27
C ILE A 107 3.52 -12.52 7.36
N GLY A 108 3.74 -13.83 7.48
CA GLY A 108 5.08 -14.37 7.50
C GLY A 108 5.84 -14.10 6.21
N GLU A 109 5.14 -14.19 5.08
CA GLU A 109 5.76 -13.87 3.79
C GLU A 109 6.20 -12.42 3.74
N ALA A 110 5.39 -11.52 4.29
CA ALA A 110 5.75 -10.11 4.34
C ALA A 110 7.00 -9.90 5.19
N ILE A 111 7.06 -10.56 6.34
CA ILE A 111 8.22 -10.48 7.22
C ILE A 111 9.47 -10.97 6.48
N GLU A 112 9.35 -12.09 5.78
CA GLU A 112 10.46 -12.64 5.02
C GLU A 112 10.91 -11.70 3.92
N ALA A 113 9.96 -11.08 3.23
CA ALA A 113 10.28 -10.16 2.14
C ALA A 113 11.12 -9.00 2.65
N ILE A 114 10.74 -8.44 3.80
CA ILE A 114 11.47 -7.33 4.38
C ILE A 114 12.85 -7.79 4.84
N THR A 115 12.90 -8.97 5.45
CA THR A 115 14.17 -9.50 5.95
C THR A 115 15.15 -9.73 4.82
N ARG A 116 14.67 -10.25 3.68
CA ARG A 116 15.53 -10.43 2.52
C ARG A 116 16.08 -9.11 2.02
N THR A 117 15.24 -8.09 2.00
CA THR A 117 15.66 -6.76 1.58
C THR A 117 16.79 -6.25 2.46
N MET A 118 16.65 -6.47 3.77
CA MET A 118 17.67 -6.05 4.72
C MET A 118 19.00 -6.78 4.52
N SER A 119 18.92 -8.02 4.05
CA SER A 119 20.13 -8.82 3.79
C SER A 119 20.78 -8.47 2.47
N GLY A 120 20.19 -7.61 1.69
CA GLY A 120 20.74 -7.25 0.40
C GLY A 120 20.43 -8.23 -0.70
N GLU A 121 19.44 -9.08 -0.50
CA GLU A 121 19.03 -10.05 -1.51
C GLU A 121 17.84 -9.55 -2.34
#